data_85bbb56ef2c275bc008af2435a23effc
#
_entry.id   85bbb56ef2c275bc008af2435a23effc
#
_cell.length_a   1.000
_cell.length_b   1.000
_cell.length_c   1.000
_cell.angle_alpha   90.00
_cell.angle_beta   90.00
_cell.angle_gamma   90.00
#
_symmetry.space_group_name_H-M   'P 1'
#
loop_
_entity.id
_entity.type
_entity.pdbx_description
1 polymer ?
#
loop_
_entity_poly.entity_id
_entity_poly.type
_entity_poly.pdbx_seq_one_letter_code
_entity_poly.pdbx_strand_id
1 'polypeptide(L)'
;MKKVLLSFIFLFTFFCLISCSNEKVEFTHKGILTYYIDENPQDMLKDIKIKVTSKGKETIISLDDKKIKLSKFDFDKLGEYSAVVSYNNKNYTFKYKVEIRKWDGSIDTSWYIETKNEFYLDNAKELAGLAELVNKGNTFENKKIHLSYDIDLNNKPWIPIGSEGIGQFIDLTKSFNGTFIGDGNTIYNLYTKASHPNKGEHLDSATSYYHFGLFGYVKNAKISDLKIQNVNITNGMGNNYKRSMQGTGALVGHTSGNVEIDNVKVLGNIVITGEYKVGGLVGSSSGESIKVSNCSVRGASGSKIYGTDEMFKDTNNFGGLIGFTATSSTNLTNVISEIDVDGFTSGGVCGNVTEGVLNLKNAIVYGTISNSEGSVVGGLIGGKFVKMNLENCYMVGRVTSKDVQYADVFVSKYGDSKEEVTIKECYFNNNKFDSEKVNNILNIPGKTETEIKNMLPKM
;
A
#
# COMPACT_ATOMS: atom_id res chain seq x y z
N MET A 1 -38.07 -99.01 31.14
CA MET A 1 -36.70 -98.67 31.54
C MET A 1 -36.11 -97.64 30.60
N LYS A 2 -36.19 -96.40 30.96
CA LYS A 2 -35.66 -95.28 30.10
C LYS A 2 -34.37 -94.77 30.74
N LYS A 3 -33.26 -94.85 29.96
CA LYS A 3 -31.96 -94.28 30.38
C LYS A 3 -32.01 -92.81 30.15
N VAL A 4 -31.77 -92.03 31.22
CA VAL A 4 -31.56 -90.55 31.11
C VAL A 4 -30.08 -90.31 30.84
N LEU A 5 -29.79 -89.67 29.73
CA LEU A 5 -28.44 -89.25 29.32
C LEU A 5 -28.23 -87.81 29.84
N LEU A 6 -27.37 -87.67 30.85
CA LEU A 6 -26.98 -86.32 31.35
C LEU A 6 -25.89 -85.74 30.42
N SER A 7 -26.27 -84.75 29.72
CA SER A 7 -25.31 -83.99 28.83
C SER A 7 -24.73 -82.79 29.63
N PHE A 8 -23.46 -82.86 29.92
CA PHE A 8 -22.67 -81.75 30.51
C PHE A 8 -22.36 -80.75 29.42
N ILE A 9 -22.99 -79.60 29.47
CA ILE A 9 -22.62 -78.47 28.64
C ILE A 9 -21.53 -77.69 29.38
N PHE A 10 -20.28 -77.80 28.84
CA PHE A 10 -19.17 -76.96 29.28
C PHE A 10 -19.35 -75.58 28.60
N LEU A 11 -19.77 -74.61 29.40
CA LEU A 11 -19.85 -73.22 28.96
C LEU A 11 -18.45 -72.65 29.03
N PHE A 12 -17.74 -72.57 27.87
CA PHE A 12 -16.49 -71.87 27.73
C PHE A 12 -16.83 -70.39 27.66
N THR A 13 -16.79 -69.69 28.76
CA THR A 13 -16.80 -68.21 28.73
C THR A 13 -15.47 -67.71 28.21
N PHE A 14 -15.45 -67.32 26.91
CA PHE A 14 -14.36 -66.60 26.33
C PHE A 14 -14.37 -65.17 26.93
N PHE A 15 -13.57 -64.94 27.93
CA PHE A 15 -13.25 -63.61 28.37
C PHE A 15 -12.43 -62.93 27.26
N CYS A 16 -13.10 -62.24 26.36
CA CYS A 16 -12.44 -61.24 25.58
C CYS A 16 -11.93 -60.15 26.51
N LEU A 17 -10.69 -60.26 26.92
CA LEU A 17 -9.95 -59.15 27.47
C LEU A 17 -9.82 -58.09 26.36
N ILE A 18 -10.84 -57.21 26.27
CA ILE A 18 -10.69 -55.97 25.58
C ILE A 18 -9.65 -55.19 26.39
N SER A 19 -8.40 -55.32 25.97
CA SER A 19 -7.32 -54.44 26.44
C SER A 19 -7.70 -53.04 25.99
N CYS A 20 -8.48 -52.33 26.78
CA CYS A 20 -8.55 -50.89 26.70
C CYS A 20 -7.13 -50.39 26.98
N SER A 21 -6.36 -50.18 25.94
CA SER A 21 -5.12 -49.45 26.08
C SER A 21 -5.53 -48.03 26.51
N ASN A 22 -5.36 -47.73 27.79
CA ASN A 22 -5.49 -46.34 28.30
C ASN A 22 -4.34 -45.49 27.74
N GLU A 23 -4.36 -45.31 26.43
CA GLU A 23 -3.41 -44.47 25.73
C GLU A 23 -3.93 -43.05 25.78
N LYS A 24 -3.21 -42.17 26.48
CA LYS A 24 -3.50 -40.74 26.55
C LYS A 24 -2.63 -40.03 25.51
N VAL A 25 -3.24 -39.26 24.65
CA VAL A 25 -2.56 -38.46 23.64
C VAL A 25 -2.86 -36.99 23.88
N GLU A 26 -1.83 -36.17 23.97
CA GLU A 26 -1.93 -34.74 24.21
C GLU A 26 -0.93 -34.03 23.28
N PHE A 27 -1.28 -32.82 22.83
CA PHE A 27 -0.29 -31.96 22.17
C PHE A 27 0.71 -31.45 23.22
N THR A 28 1.97 -31.32 22.83
CA THR A 28 3.03 -30.79 23.73
C THR A 28 2.91 -29.28 23.94
N HIS A 29 2.28 -28.57 23.00
CA HIS A 29 2.00 -27.14 23.12
C HIS A 29 0.64 -26.89 23.77
N LYS A 30 0.49 -25.72 24.38
CA LYS A 30 -0.78 -25.22 24.92
C LYS A 30 -1.21 -23.99 24.16
N GLY A 31 -2.50 -23.88 23.77
CA GLY A 31 -3.06 -22.74 23.10
C GLY A 31 -2.97 -22.81 21.58
N ILE A 32 -3.07 -21.64 20.94
CA ILE A 32 -3.04 -21.47 19.48
C ILE A 32 -1.59 -21.28 19.05
N LEU A 33 -1.13 -22.08 18.10
CA LEU A 33 0.18 -21.90 17.48
C LEU A 33 0.12 -20.77 16.45
N THR A 34 1.12 -19.93 16.43
CA THR A 34 1.24 -18.87 15.42
C THR A 34 2.33 -19.23 14.42
N TYR A 35 1.99 -19.18 13.15
CA TYR A 35 2.87 -19.37 12.02
C TYR A 35 2.86 -18.13 11.16
N TYR A 36 3.90 -17.98 10.36
CA TYR A 36 3.99 -16.86 9.43
C TYR A 36 3.86 -17.36 8.00
N ILE A 37 3.17 -16.58 7.15
CA ILE A 37 2.86 -16.96 5.78
C ILE A 37 4.12 -17.18 4.91
N ASP A 38 5.24 -16.60 5.29
CA ASP A 38 6.56 -16.74 4.66
C ASP A 38 7.36 -17.96 5.15
N GLU A 39 6.81 -18.80 6.03
CA GLU A 39 7.48 -20.00 6.55
C GLU A 39 7.22 -21.22 5.68
N ASN A 40 8.21 -22.13 5.66
CA ASN A 40 8.03 -23.41 4.98
C ASN A 40 7.08 -24.33 5.80
N PRO A 41 5.92 -24.74 5.26
CA PRO A 41 4.98 -25.60 5.96
C PRO A 41 5.59 -26.91 6.48
N GLN A 42 6.59 -27.46 5.81
CA GLN A 42 7.23 -28.72 6.24
C GLN A 42 8.08 -28.53 7.49
N ASP A 43 8.68 -27.38 7.69
CA ASP A 43 9.46 -27.09 8.90
C ASP A 43 8.53 -26.88 10.10
N MET A 44 7.38 -26.24 9.89
CA MET A 44 6.36 -26.08 10.91
C MET A 44 5.84 -27.42 11.46
N LEU A 45 5.66 -28.43 10.60
CA LEU A 45 5.18 -29.74 11.00
C LEU A 45 6.15 -30.46 11.96
N LYS A 46 7.44 -30.21 11.84
CA LYS A 46 8.47 -30.79 12.74
C LYS A 46 8.37 -30.23 14.16
N ASP A 47 7.89 -29.02 14.32
CA ASP A 47 7.76 -28.37 15.63
C ASP A 47 6.50 -28.77 16.38
N ILE A 48 5.47 -29.27 15.68
CA ILE A 48 4.25 -29.76 16.31
C ILE A 48 4.47 -31.21 16.76
N LYS A 49 4.29 -31.48 18.07
CA LYS A 49 4.53 -32.79 18.66
C LYS A 49 3.33 -33.23 19.49
N ILE A 50 3.05 -34.54 19.47
CA ILE A 50 2.11 -35.17 20.37
C ILE A 50 2.87 -36.00 21.43
N LYS A 51 2.41 -35.94 22.65
CA LYS A 51 2.86 -36.79 23.74
C LYS A 51 1.87 -37.94 23.90
N VAL A 52 2.37 -39.14 23.74
CA VAL A 52 1.61 -40.40 23.92
C VAL A 52 2.03 -41.06 25.21
N THR A 53 1.10 -41.22 26.14
CA THR A 53 1.33 -41.93 27.40
C THR A 53 0.60 -43.27 27.33
N SER A 54 1.33 -44.38 27.39
CA SER A 54 0.78 -45.71 27.37
C SER A 54 1.47 -46.59 28.45
N LYS A 55 0.70 -47.20 29.35
CA LYS A 55 1.23 -48.03 30.44
C LYS A 55 2.34 -47.33 31.25
N GLY A 56 2.18 -46.03 31.51
CA GLY A 56 3.14 -45.23 32.29
C GLY A 56 4.40 -44.83 31.52
N LYS A 57 4.56 -45.23 30.27
CA LYS A 57 5.66 -44.79 29.39
C LYS A 57 5.22 -43.65 28.52
N GLU A 58 6.00 -42.58 28.49
CA GLU A 58 5.79 -41.43 27.64
C GLU A 58 6.65 -41.51 26.36
N THR A 59 6.05 -41.16 25.24
CA THR A 59 6.74 -41.05 23.94
C THR A 59 6.30 -39.77 23.25
N ILE A 60 7.25 -38.99 22.72
CA ILE A 60 6.98 -37.79 21.94
C ILE A 60 7.12 -38.15 20.48
N ILE A 61 6.12 -37.79 19.68
CA ILE A 61 6.05 -38.06 18.22
C ILE A 61 5.81 -36.73 17.51
N SER A 62 6.63 -36.39 16.49
CA SER A 62 6.44 -35.23 15.66
C SER A 62 5.38 -35.47 14.58
N LEU A 63 4.73 -34.43 14.05
CA LEU A 63 3.67 -34.57 13.04
C LEU A 63 4.17 -35.04 11.68
N ASP A 64 5.47 -34.99 11.41
CA ASP A 64 6.12 -35.56 10.22
C ASP A 64 6.34 -37.08 10.32
N ASP A 65 6.05 -37.71 11.47
CA ASP A 65 6.16 -39.17 11.64
C ASP A 65 5.09 -39.90 10.80
N LYS A 66 5.50 -40.97 10.13
CA LYS A 66 4.64 -41.84 9.28
C LYS A 66 3.42 -42.44 9.99
N LYS A 67 3.41 -42.47 11.31
CA LYS A 67 2.29 -42.96 12.12
C LYS A 67 1.15 -41.96 12.26
N ILE A 68 1.40 -40.72 11.85
CA ILE A 68 0.47 -39.61 11.94
C ILE A 68 -0.14 -39.35 10.57
N LYS A 69 -1.46 -39.22 10.54
CA LYS A 69 -2.18 -38.69 9.39
C LYS A 69 -2.68 -37.31 9.75
N LEU A 70 -2.28 -36.32 8.92
CA LEU A 70 -2.66 -34.94 9.12
C LEU A 70 -3.76 -34.57 8.15
N SER A 71 -4.80 -33.87 8.61
CA SER A 71 -5.76 -33.23 7.73
C SER A 71 -5.10 -32.03 7.03
N LYS A 72 -5.75 -31.55 5.98
CA LYS A 72 -5.26 -30.42 5.18
C LYS A 72 -4.93 -29.22 6.07
N PHE A 73 -3.70 -28.77 6.03
CA PHE A 73 -3.26 -27.48 6.54
C PHE A 73 -3.46 -26.44 5.44
N ASP A 74 -3.98 -25.28 5.81
CA ASP A 74 -4.06 -24.12 4.92
C ASP A 74 -3.10 -23.05 5.45
N PHE A 75 -1.98 -22.84 4.76
CA PHE A 75 -0.96 -21.84 5.09
C PHE A 75 -0.93 -20.70 4.07
N ASP A 76 -1.72 -20.79 3.02
CA ASP A 76 -1.68 -19.84 1.91
C ASP A 76 -2.51 -18.58 2.19
N LYS A 77 -3.21 -18.54 3.34
CA LYS A 77 -4.10 -17.45 3.72
C LYS A 77 -3.98 -17.11 5.19
N LEU A 78 -4.05 -15.82 5.47
CA LEU A 78 -4.11 -15.30 6.84
C LEU A 78 -5.41 -15.74 7.55
N GLY A 79 -5.33 -16.06 8.83
CA GLY A 79 -6.50 -16.39 9.63
C GLY A 79 -6.25 -17.45 10.71
N GLU A 80 -7.32 -17.79 11.42
CA GLU A 80 -7.30 -18.86 12.43
C GLU A 80 -7.92 -20.13 11.85
N TYR A 81 -7.23 -21.24 12.03
CA TYR A 81 -7.57 -22.53 11.46
C TYR A 81 -7.58 -23.63 12.52
N SER A 82 -8.19 -24.76 12.16
CA SER A 82 -8.12 -25.98 12.95
C SER A 82 -7.65 -27.12 12.06
N ALA A 83 -6.67 -27.86 12.54
CA ALA A 83 -6.19 -29.05 11.89
C ALA A 83 -6.49 -30.30 12.74
N VAL A 84 -6.66 -31.43 12.07
CA VAL A 84 -6.94 -32.72 12.71
C VAL A 84 -5.75 -33.64 12.51
N VAL A 85 -5.22 -34.12 13.61
CA VAL A 85 -4.18 -35.15 13.69
C VAL A 85 -4.82 -36.48 13.98
N SER A 86 -4.65 -37.47 13.14
CA SER A 86 -5.11 -38.84 13.36
C SER A 86 -3.93 -39.72 13.77
N TYR A 87 -4.04 -40.32 14.96
CA TYR A 87 -3.07 -41.26 15.50
C TYR A 87 -3.81 -42.46 16.08
N ASN A 88 -3.42 -43.69 15.71
CA ASN A 88 -4.08 -44.95 16.13
C ASN A 88 -5.62 -44.90 15.95
N ASN A 89 -6.10 -44.45 14.78
CA ASN A 89 -7.54 -44.30 14.42
C ASN A 89 -8.35 -43.36 15.32
N LYS A 90 -7.71 -42.53 16.13
CA LYS A 90 -8.33 -41.43 16.88
C LYS A 90 -7.93 -40.07 16.33
N ASN A 91 -8.86 -39.14 16.38
CA ASN A 91 -8.66 -37.79 15.88
C ASN A 91 -8.44 -36.79 17.02
N TYR A 92 -7.44 -35.96 16.89
CA TYR A 92 -7.07 -34.89 17.82
C TYR A 92 -7.01 -33.59 17.07
N THR A 93 -7.66 -32.55 17.60
CA THR A 93 -7.70 -31.23 16.91
C THR A 93 -6.82 -30.25 17.65
N PHE A 94 -6.05 -29.45 16.88
CA PHE A 94 -5.35 -28.30 17.39
C PHE A 94 -5.69 -27.06 16.57
N LYS A 95 -5.55 -25.90 17.18
CA LYS A 95 -5.76 -24.61 16.55
C LYS A 95 -4.43 -23.96 16.22
N TYR A 96 -4.39 -23.31 15.08
CA TYR A 96 -3.24 -22.50 14.65
C TYR A 96 -3.71 -21.23 13.96
N LYS A 97 -2.83 -20.25 13.87
CA LYS A 97 -3.05 -18.98 13.23
C LYS A 97 -1.93 -18.71 12.24
N VAL A 98 -2.29 -18.23 11.06
CA VAL A 98 -1.34 -17.77 10.04
C VAL A 98 -1.35 -16.25 10.04
N GLU A 99 -0.20 -15.63 10.25
CA GLU A 99 -0.02 -14.19 10.33
C GLU A 99 1.07 -13.72 9.36
N ILE A 100 1.11 -12.40 9.13
CA ILE A 100 2.23 -11.75 8.45
C ILE A 100 3.32 -11.50 9.49
N ARG A 101 4.56 -11.83 9.14
CA ARG A 101 5.73 -11.49 9.96
C ARG A 101 5.95 -9.99 9.98
N LYS A 102 5.96 -9.41 11.17
CA LYS A 102 6.26 -7.99 11.35
C LYS A 102 7.74 -7.72 11.12
N TRP A 103 8.04 -6.72 10.30
CA TRP A 103 9.41 -6.33 10.04
C TRP A 103 10.15 -5.90 11.31
N ASP A 104 11.36 -6.39 11.48
CA ASP A 104 12.23 -6.07 12.61
C ASP A 104 13.27 -4.98 12.30
N GLY A 105 13.31 -4.49 11.06
CA GLY A 105 14.30 -3.51 10.56
C GLY A 105 15.51 -4.16 9.88
N SER A 106 15.57 -5.48 9.80
CA SER A 106 16.67 -6.18 9.12
C SER A 106 16.56 -6.09 7.60
N ILE A 107 17.68 -6.30 6.92
CA ILE A 107 17.83 -6.22 5.46
C ILE A 107 18.38 -7.57 4.97
N ASP A 108 17.77 -8.09 3.91
CA ASP A 108 18.25 -9.32 3.26
C ASP A 108 18.37 -9.11 1.74
N THR A 109 19.58 -9.18 1.22
CA THR A 109 19.89 -9.08 -0.21
C THR A 109 20.30 -10.42 -0.82
N SER A 110 20.26 -11.50 -0.06
CA SER A 110 20.74 -12.83 -0.49
C SER A 110 19.92 -13.45 -1.62
N TRP A 111 18.68 -12.98 -1.81
CA TRP A 111 17.79 -13.39 -2.91
C TRP A 111 18.24 -12.87 -4.28
N TYR A 112 19.06 -11.81 -4.32
CA TYR A 112 19.48 -11.19 -5.57
C TYR A 112 20.59 -11.99 -6.25
N ILE A 113 20.37 -12.33 -7.52
CA ILE A 113 21.35 -12.95 -8.41
C ILE A 113 21.39 -12.13 -9.69
N GLU A 114 22.53 -11.52 -10.01
CA GLU A 114 22.68 -10.55 -11.11
C GLU A 114 22.20 -11.08 -12.47
N THR A 115 22.42 -12.35 -12.75
CA THR A 115 22.06 -13.01 -14.01
C THR A 115 20.57 -13.33 -14.16
N LYS A 116 19.77 -13.21 -13.08
CA LYS A 116 18.32 -13.39 -13.13
C LYS A 116 17.62 -12.09 -13.51
N ASN A 117 16.48 -12.22 -14.18
CA ASN A 117 15.63 -11.10 -14.57
C ASN A 117 14.28 -11.05 -13.84
N GLU A 118 13.99 -12.03 -13.00
CA GLU A 118 12.73 -12.12 -12.26
C GLU A 118 13.01 -12.62 -10.85
N PHE A 119 12.38 -11.94 -9.86
CA PHE A 119 12.62 -12.14 -8.43
C PHE A 119 11.30 -12.12 -7.70
N TYR A 120 11.22 -12.86 -6.61
CA TYR A 120 10.07 -12.97 -5.73
C TYR A 120 10.50 -12.60 -4.31
N LEU A 121 9.82 -11.63 -3.72
CA LEU A 121 10.08 -11.16 -2.36
C LEU A 121 9.00 -11.71 -1.43
N ASP A 122 9.41 -12.48 -0.45
CA ASP A 122 8.51 -13.20 0.45
C ASP A 122 8.20 -12.42 1.74
N ASN A 123 9.02 -11.43 2.09
CA ASN A 123 8.92 -10.72 3.38
C ASN A 123 9.55 -9.33 3.36
N ALA A 124 9.35 -8.59 4.46
CA ALA A 124 9.78 -7.19 4.59
C ALA A 124 11.29 -6.99 4.55
N LYS A 125 12.10 -7.94 5.05
CA LYS A 125 13.57 -7.80 5.02
C LYS A 125 14.12 -7.92 3.60
N GLU A 126 13.48 -8.70 2.74
CA GLU A 126 13.83 -8.82 1.32
C GLU A 126 13.40 -7.58 0.54
N LEU A 127 12.22 -7.01 0.85
CA LEU A 127 11.82 -5.72 0.30
C LEU A 127 12.78 -4.59 0.73
N ALA A 128 13.27 -4.61 1.97
CA ALA A 128 14.32 -3.71 2.43
C ALA A 128 15.66 -3.97 1.72
N GLY A 129 15.91 -5.23 1.34
CA GLY A 129 17.04 -5.62 0.49
C GLY A 129 16.97 -5.01 -0.91
N LEU A 130 15.77 -4.91 -1.50
CA LEU A 130 15.57 -4.19 -2.76
C LEU A 130 15.93 -2.70 -2.61
N ALA A 131 15.49 -2.06 -1.53
CA ALA A 131 15.84 -0.65 -1.26
C ALA A 131 17.36 -0.48 -1.14
N GLU A 132 18.03 -1.35 -0.41
CA GLU A 132 19.48 -1.34 -0.24
C GLU A 132 20.22 -1.49 -1.57
N LEU A 133 19.81 -2.43 -2.42
CA LEU A 133 20.43 -2.66 -3.74
C LEU A 133 20.23 -1.47 -4.68
N VAL A 134 19.01 -0.91 -4.75
CA VAL A 134 18.74 0.25 -5.62
C VAL A 134 19.50 1.47 -5.12
N ASN A 135 19.53 1.71 -3.81
CA ASN A 135 20.24 2.83 -3.21
C ASN A 135 21.77 2.71 -3.34
N LYS A 136 22.30 1.51 -3.66
CA LYS A 136 23.68 1.28 -4.06
C LYS A 136 23.94 1.36 -5.58
N GLY A 137 22.92 1.70 -6.38
CA GLY A 137 23.04 1.94 -7.82
C GLY A 137 22.59 0.78 -8.71
N ASN A 138 22.03 -0.32 -8.16
CA ASN A 138 21.40 -1.34 -8.98
C ASN A 138 20.00 -0.92 -9.37
N THR A 139 19.81 -0.43 -10.58
CA THR A 139 18.54 0.14 -11.04
C THR A 139 17.45 -0.89 -11.34
N PHE A 140 17.76 -2.17 -11.39
CA PHE A 140 16.85 -3.24 -11.82
C PHE A 140 16.24 -3.03 -13.22
N GLU A 141 16.91 -2.30 -14.09
CA GLU A 141 16.47 -2.11 -15.48
C GLU A 141 16.28 -3.47 -16.17
N ASN A 142 15.17 -3.64 -16.89
CA ASN A 142 14.76 -4.89 -17.54
C ASN A 142 14.55 -6.10 -16.59
N LYS A 143 14.41 -5.85 -15.29
CA LYS A 143 14.13 -6.89 -14.31
C LYS A 143 12.73 -6.73 -13.73
N LYS A 144 12.14 -7.85 -13.28
CA LYS A 144 10.84 -7.92 -12.63
C LYS A 144 10.98 -8.32 -11.17
N ILE A 145 10.25 -7.64 -10.31
CA ILE A 145 10.17 -7.92 -8.88
C ILE A 145 8.71 -8.20 -8.56
N HIS A 146 8.45 -9.34 -7.94
CA HIS A 146 7.14 -9.77 -7.47
C HIS A 146 7.07 -9.77 -5.95
N LEU A 147 5.89 -9.51 -5.38
CA LEU A 147 5.61 -9.81 -3.99
C LEU A 147 4.88 -11.15 -3.91
N SER A 148 5.46 -12.14 -3.23
CA SER A 148 4.82 -13.43 -3.04
C SER A 148 3.68 -13.39 -2.03
N TYR A 149 3.81 -12.52 -1.01
CA TYR A 149 2.89 -12.42 0.13
C TYR A 149 2.66 -10.98 0.56
N ASP A 150 1.67 -10.79 1.40
CA ASP A 150 1.47 -9.54 2.14
C ASP A 150 2.68 -9.24 3.05
N ILE A 151 3.04 -7.97 3.18
CA ILE A 151 4.21 -7.51 3.95
C ILE A 151 3.79 -6.50 5.00
N ASP A 152 4.22 -6.66 6.26
CA ASP A 152 4.01 -5.70 7.34
C ASP A 152 5.32 -4.99 7.72
N LEU A 153 5.43 -3.71 7.39
CA LEU A 153 6.56 -2.84 7.73
C LEU A 153 6.56 -2.40 9.20
N ASN A 154 5.51 -2.76 9.97
CA ASN A 154 5.45 -2.60 11.42
C ASN A 154 5.68 -1.15 11.91
N ASN A 155 5.35 -0.14 11.10
CA ASN A 155 5.64 1.28 11.39
C ASN A 155 7.11 1.57 11.72
N LYS A 156 8.03 0.75 11.29
CA LYS A 156 9.46 1.06 11.39
C LYS A 156 9.87 2.08 10.34
N PRO A 157 10.85 2.94 10.63
CA PRO A 157 11.34 3.91 9.65
C PRO A 157 11.78 3.24 8.36
N TRP A 158 11.01 3.49 7.29
CA TRP A 158 11.27 2.94 5.97
C TRP A 158 12.27 3.81 5.21
N ILE A 159 13.27 3.19 4.61
CA ILE A 159 14.17 3.83 3.65
C ILE A 159 13.58 3.63 2.26
N PRO A 160 13.19 4.71 1.55
CA PRO A 160 12.58 4.58 0.24
C PRO A 160 13.47 3.88 -0.79
N ILE A 161 12.86 3.12 -1.69
CA ILE A 161 13.56 2.46 -2.80
C ILE A 161 13.96 3.52 -3.82
N GLY A 162 15.26 3.74 -4.04
CA GLY A 162 15.73 4.73 -5.00
C GLY A 162 15.61 6.18 -4.53
N SER A 163 16.02 6.50 -3.32
CA SER A 163 15.84 7.85 -2.75
C SER A 163 17.12 8.54 -2.32
N GLU A 164 18.26 7.92 -2.50
CA GLU A 164 19.49 8.48 -1.98
C GLU A 164 19.99 9.67 -2.83
N GLY A 165 20.23 10.79 -2.17
CA GLY A 165 20.88 11.98 -2.71
C GLY A 165 22.11 12.35 -1.89
N ILE A 166 23.09 12.99 -2.50
CA ILE A 166 24.27 13.51 -1.80
C ILE A 166 24.16 15.04 -1.80
N GLY A 167 23.97 15.63 -0.61
CA GLY A 167 23.95 17.08 -0.43
C GLY A 167 22.82 17.75 -1.22
N GLN A 168 23.15 18.67 -2.12
CA GLN A 168 22.18 19.43 -2.93
C GLN A 168 21.77 18.71 -4.24
N PHE A 169 22.31 17.54 -4.52
CA PHE A 169 22.12 16.84 -5.78
C PHE A 169 21.41 15.52 -5.56
N ILE A 170 20.37 15.29 -6.38
CA ILE A 170 19.74 13.98 -6.52
C ILE A 170 20.71 13.12 -7.35
N ASP A 171 21.10 11.98 -6.82
CA ASP A 171 21.84 11.01 -7.61
C ASP A 171 20.86 10.24 -8.51
N LEU A 172 20.74 10.72 -9.75
CA LEU A 172 19.84 10.14 -10.77
C LEU A 172 20.21 8.72 -11.17
N THR A 173 21.36 8.22 -10.74
CA THR A 173 21.79 6.81 -10.97
C THR A 173 21.13 5.85 -9.97
N LYS A 174 20.58 6.35 -8.88
CA LYS A 174 19.96 5.56 -7.81
C LYS A 174 18.44 5.58 -7.92
N SER A 175 17.92 5.24 -9.08
CA SER A 175 16.50 5.11 -9.35
C SER A 175 16.10 3.66 -9.57
N PHE A 176 14.87 3.30 -9.22
CA PHE A 176 14.30 2.02 -9.66
C PHE A 176 13.78 2.15 -11.09
N ASN A 177 14.32 1.33 -12.00
CA ASN A 177 13.98 1.38 -13.43
C ASN A 177 13.33 0.07 -13.93
N GLY A 178 12.97 -0.82 -13.01
CA GLY A 178 12.39 -2.11 -13.31
C GLY A 178 10.87 -2.14 -13.39
N THR A 179 10.35 -3.34 -13.35
CA THR A 179 8.92 -3.61 -13.20
C THR A 179 8.68 -4.18 -11.80
N PHE A 180 7.82 -3.54 -11.01
CA PHE A 180 7.39 -4.02 -9.69
C PHE A 180 5.93 -4.46 -9.76
N ILE A 181 5.66 -5.70 -9.39
CA ILE A 181 4.34 -6.33 -9.46
C ILE A 181 3.96 -6.79 -8.05
N GLY A 182 2.91 -6.21 -7.50
CA GLY A 182 2.42 -6.58 -6.17
C GLY A 182 1.67 -7.90 -6.12
N ASP A 183 1.28 -8.47 -7.27
CA ASP A 183 0.47 -9.70 -7.40
C ASP A 183 -0.83 -9.69 -6.56
N GLY A 184 -1.38 -8.48 -6.32
CA GLY A 184 -2.57 -8.26 -5.49
C GLY A 184 -2.30 -8.22 -3.99
N ASN A 185 -1.06 -8.41 -3.56
CA ASN A 185 -0.66 -8.36 -2.17
C ASN A 185 -0.63 -6.93 -1.60
N THR A 186 -0.56 -6.86 -0.27
CA THR A 186 -0.62 -5.61 0.49
C THR A 186 0.66 -5.35 1.26
N ILE A 187 1.17 -4.13 1.19
CA ILE A 187 2.20 -3.63 2.09
C ILE A 187 1.51 -2.81 3.19
N TYR A 188 1.62 -3.24 4.44
CA TYR A 188 1.01 -2.61 5.60
C TYR A 188 1.99 -1.72 6.35
N ASN A 189 1.42 -0.66 6.98
CA ASN A 189 2.08 0.13 8.00
C ASN A 189 3.36 0.82 7.52
N LEU A 190 3.30 1.40 6.31
CA LEU A 190 4.38 2.19 5.76
C LEU A 190 4.56 3.47 6.59
N TYR A 191 5.72 3.60 7.22
CA TYR A 191 6.08 4.74 8.02
C TYR A 191 7.40 5.34 7.56
N THR A 192 7.40 6.65 7.27
CA THR A 192 8.62 7.41 7.07
C THR A 192 8.56 8.68 7.91
N LYS A 193 9.64 9.01 8.56
CA LYS A 193 9.79 10.29 9.24
C LYS A 193 11.15 10.86 8.90
N ALA A 194 11.16 11.84 8.01
CA ALA A 194 12.31 12.70 7.90
C ALA A 194 12.23 13.72 9.03
N SER A 195 12.94 13.49 10.10
CA SER A 195 13.25 14.53 11.05
C SER A 195 14.70 14.92 10.82
N HIS A 196 14.93 16.15 10.44
CA HIS A 196 16.24 16.72 10.61
C HIS A 196 16.56 16.69 12.11
N PRO A 197 17.62 16.00 12.55
CA PRO A 197 17.92 15.91 13.99
C PRO A 197 18.19 17.25 14.64
N ASN A 198 18.60 18.29 13.88
CA ASN A 198 18.93 19.58 14.45
C ASN A 198 18.44 20.73 13.55
N LYS A 199 17.51 21.56 14.07
CA LYS A 199 17.23 22.88 13.52
C LYS A 199 18.50 23.73 13.64
N GLY A 200 19.29 23.84 12.55
CA GLY A 200 20.45 24.74 12.50
C GLY A 200 21.80 24.09 12.19
N GLU A 201 21.92 22.80 12.07
CA GLU A 201 23.16 22.17 11.63
C GLU A 201 23.17 22.00 10.10
N HIS A 202 24.29 22.38 9.47
CA HIS A 202 24.56 22.10 8.08
C HIS A 202 24.54 20.59 7.86
N LEU A 203 23.77 20.13 6.85
CA LEU A 203 23.82 18.75 6.38
C LEU A 203 25.12 18.53 5.61
N ASP A 204 26.21 18.42 6.31
CA ASP A 204 27.52 18.09 5.73
C ASP A 204 27.73 16.58 5.55
N SER A 205 26.75 15.75 5.85
CA SER A 205 26.91 14.31 5.71
C SER A 205 25.70 13.62 5.09
N ALA A 206 25.85 13.22 3.91
CA ALA A 206 25.83 11.90 3.27
C ALA A 206 24.51 11.11 3.24
N THR A 207 23.39 11.50 3.89
CA THR A 207 22.14 10.72 3.82
C THR A 207 20.90 11.61 3.89
N SER A 208 20.70 12.42 2.87
CA SER A 208 19.46 13.20 2.75
C SER A 208 18.57 12.54 1.71
N TYR A 209 17.50 11.90 2.16
CA TYR A 209 16.46 11.46 1.25
C TYR A 209 15.65 12.68 0.82
N TYR A 210 15.48 12.88 -0.47
CA TYR A 210 14.71 14.01 -1.01
C TYR A 210 13.28 13.62 -1.37
N HIS A 211 13.05 12.33 -1.64
CA HIS A 211 11.77 11.81 -2.09
C HIS A 211 11.28 10.72 -1.15
N PHE A 212 10.02 10.82 -0.73
CA PHE A 212 9.43 9.95 0.28
C PHE A 212 8.24 9.17 -0.28
N GLY A 213 8.20 7.90 0.05
CA GLY A 213 7.20 6.93 -0.34
C GLY A 213 7.71 5.51 -0.13
N LEU A 214 7.00 4.53 -0.63
CA LEU A 214 7.55 3.17 -0.77
C LEU A 214 8.78 3.23 -1.69
N PHE A 215 8.63 3.87 -2.84
CA PHE A 215 9.71 4.28 -3.73
C PHE A 215 10.00 5.77 -3.53
N GLY A 216 11.26 6.12 -3.41
CA GLY A 216 11.69 7.50 -3.43
C GLY A 216 11.75 8.02 -4.87
N TYR A 217 12.52 7.36 -5.73
CA TYR A 217 12.70 7.76 -7.12
C TYR A 217 12.58 6.58 -8.07
N VAL A 218 11.73 6.73 -9.07
CA VAL A 218 11.56 5.76 -10.17
C VAL A 218 11.76 6.43 -11.53
N LYS A 219 12.36 5.70 -12.47
CA LYS A 219 12.61 6.20 -13.83
C LYS A 219 12.33 5.11 -14.85
N ASN A 220 11.54 5.42 -15.89
CA ASN A 220 11.19 4.46 -16.94
C ASN A 220 10.68 3.12 -16.36
N ALA A 221 9.83 3.16 -15.34
CA ALA A 221 9.44 2.02 -14.54
C ALA A 221 7.96 1.69 -14.68
N LYS A 222 7.61 0.44 -14.32
CA LYS A 222 6.22 0.00 -14.19
C LYS A 222 5.97 -0.50 -12.78
N ILE A 223 4.83 -0.11 -12.20
CA ILE A 223 4.39 -0.57 -10.88
C ILE A 223 2.92 -0.96 -10.99
N SER A 224 2.60 -2.20 -10.62
CA SER A 224 1.23 -2.69 -10.76
C SER A 224 0.76 -3.61 -9.63
N ASP A 225 -0.57 -3.79 -9.56
CA ASP A 225 -1.27 -4.80 -8.77
C ASP A 225 -0.90 -4.81 -7.28
N LEU A 226 -0.80 -3.62 -6.68
CA LEU A 226 -0.32 -3.42 -5.32
C LEU A 226 -1.36 -2.71 -4.45
N LYS A 227 -1.45 -3.13 -3.18
CA LYS A 227 -2.13 -2.36 -2.13
C LYS A 227 -1.11 -1.84 -1.12
N ILE A 228 -1.31 -0.61 -0.66
CA ILE A 228 -0.56 -0.03 0.46
C ILE A 228 -1.59 0.37 1.51
N GLN A 229 -1.50 -0.17 2.70
CA GLN A 229 -2.50 0.05 3.75
C GLN A 229 -1.87 0.61 5.02
N ASN A 230 -2.49 1.66 5.56
CA ASN A 230 -2.01 2.44 6.69
C ASN A 230 -0.66 3.10 6.41
N VAL A 231 -0.72 4.33 5.97
CA VAL A 231 0.43 5.13 5.55
C VAL A 231 0.60 6.31 6.51
N ASN A 232 1.80 6.48 7.04
CA ASN A 232 2.17 7.64 7.83
C ASN A 232 3.53 8.17 7.36
N ILE A 233 3.48 9.20 6.53
CA ILE A 233 4.67 9.83 5.94
C ILE A 233 4.73 11.27 6.39
N THR A 234 5.82 11.63 7.07
CA THR A 234 6.12 13.01 7.45
C THR A 234 7.43 13.41 6.81
N ASN A 235 7.35 14.37 5.88
CA ASN A 235 8.50 14.99 5.26
C ASN A 235 8.55 16.45 5.70
N GLY A 236 9.30 16.72 6.76
CA GLY A 236 9.56 18.06 7.27
C GLY A 236 11.06 18.29 7.27
N MET A 237 11.61 18.81 6.20
CA MET A 237 13.02 19.20 6.10
C MET A 237 13.14 20.69 6.39
N GLY A 238 13.67 21.01 7.56
CA GLY A 238 13.82 22.40 8.03
C GLY A 238 14.47 23.37 7.04
N ASN A 239 14.39 24.64 7.37
CA ASN A 239 14.48 25.90 6.65
C ASN A 239 15.64 26.19 5.66
N ASN A 240 16.55 25.27 5.29
CA ASN A 240 17.82 25.70 4.66
C ASN A 240 18.18 25.06 3.30
N TYR A 241 17.28 24.29 2.62
CA TYR A 241 17.66 23.64 1.36
C TYR A 241 16.78 23.98 0.16
N LYS A 242 17.36 23.87 -1.05
CA LYS A 242 16.64 24.07 -2.34
C LYS A 242 15.53 23.02 -2.47
N ARG A 243 14.34 23.39 -2.08
CA ARG A 243 13.15 22.58 -1.87
C ARG A 243 12.39 22.21 -3.14
N SER A 244 12.79 22.76 -4.29
CA SER A 244 12.04 22.67 -5.55
C SER A 244 11.90 21.27 -6.15
N MET A 245 12.57 20.27 -5.59
CA MET A 245 12.58 18.91 -6.14
C MET A 245 11.97 17.84 -5.24
N GLN A 246 11.58 18.17 -4.01
CA GLN A 246 11.06 17.18 -3.07
C GLN A 246 9.67 16.71 -3.46
N GLY A 247 9.51 15.40 -3.56
CA GLY A 247 8.23 14.74 -3.77
C GLY A 247 7.92 13.79 -2.63
N THR A 248 6.66 13.79 -2.18
CA THR A 248 6.14 12.89 -1.14
C THR A 248 4.85 12.24 -1.62
N GLY A 249 4.84 10.92 -1.72
CA GLY A 249 3.65 10.14 -2.08
C GLY A 249 3.65 8.80 -1.38
N ALA A 250 2.51 8.16 -1.20
CA ALA A 250 2.48 6.84 -0.56
C ALA A 250 3.25 5.80 -1.39
N LEU A 251 3.08 5.82 -2.72
CA LEU A 251 3.77 4.89 -3.60
C LEU A 251 5.13 5.44 -4.04
N VAL A 252 5.15 6.63 -4.64
CA VAL A 252 6.37 7.19 -5.24
C VAL A 252 6.54 8.65 -4.83
N GLY A 253 7.73 9.00 -4.36
CA GLY A 253 8.09 10.40 -4.13
C GLY A 253 8.27 11.17 -5.44
N HIS A 254 9.09 10.68 -6.36
CA HIS A 254 9.32 11.31 -7.66
C HIS A 254 9.41 10.30 -8.81
N THR A 255 8.81 10.65 -9.95
CA THR A 255 8.91 9.87 -11.17
C THR A 255 9.58 10.67 -12.29
N SER A 256 10.34 10.01 -13.18
CA SER A 256 10.86 10.64 -14.40
C SER A 256 10.86 9.68 -15.59
N GLY A 257 10.99 10.24 -16.80
CA GLY A 257 10.91 9.49 -18.05
C GLY A 257 9.51 8.98 -18.34
N ASN A 258 9.38 7.72 -18.75
CA ASN A 258 8.10 7.05 -18.98
C ASN A 258 7.74 6.13 -17.81
N VAL A 259 6.72 6.48 -17.04
CA VAL A 259 6.30 5.69 -15.87
C VAL A 259 4.84 5.27 -16.01
N GLU A 260 4.59 3.98 -15.77
CA GLU A 260 3.24 3.40 -15.71
C GLU A 260 2.93 2.90 -14.30
N ILE A 261 1.77 3.31 -13.76
CA ILE A 261 1.23 2.85 -12.48
C ILE A 261 -0.18 2.32 -12.75
N ASP A 262 -0.39 1.03 -12.53
CA ASP A 262 -1.68 0.40 -12.81
C ASP A 262 -2.18 -0.44 -11.63
N ASN A 263 -3.47 -0.37 -11.33
CA ASN A 263 -4.15 -1.14 -10.27
C ASN A 263 -3.44 -1.04 -8.90
N VAL A 264 -3.05 0.19 -8.50
CA VAL A 264 -2.49 0.46 -7.18
C VAL A 264 -3.52 1.15 -6.28
N LYS A 265 -3.68 0.64 -5.05
CA LYS A 265 -4.65 1.14 -4.07
C LYS A 265 -3.97 1.53 -2.78
N VAL A 266 -4.13 2.76 -2.36
CA VAL A 266 -3.69 3.26 -1.04
C VAL A 266 -4.92 3.35 -0.14
N LEU A 267 -4.91 2.65 0.99
CA LEU A 267 -6.10 2.36 1.79
C LEU A 267 -5.87 2.59 3.29
N GLY A 268 -6.97 2.71 4.05
CA GLY A 268 -6.93 2.73 5.52
C GLY A 268 -6.56 4.08 6.11
N ASN A 269 -5.83 4.10 7.20
CA ASN A 269 -5.38 5.34 7.83
C ASN A 269 -4.24 5.94 7.01
N ILE A 270 -4.46 7.11 6.43
CA ILE A 270 -3.50 7.78 5.55
C ILE A 270 -3.22 9.17 6.11
N VAL A 271 -1.98 9.40 6.51
CA VAL A 271 -1.47 10.71 6.89
C VAL A 271 -0.21 10.98 6.10
N ILE A 272 -0.27 11.92 5.17
CA ILE A 272 0.88 12.31 4.36
C ILE A 272 1.09 13.81 4.52
N THR A 273 2.24 14.17 5.05
CA THR A 273 2.62 15.57 5.23
C THR A 273 3.92 15.86 4.52
N GLY A 274 4.03 17.04 3.97
CA GLY A 274 5.25 17.48 3.32
C GLY A 274 5.24 18.98 3.07
N GLU A 275 6.41 19.48 2.63
CA GLU A 275 6.62 20.92 2.46
C GLU A 275 6.38 21.37 1.02
N TYR A 276 6.45 20.48 0.02
CA TYR A 276 6.58 20.97 -1.36
C TYR A 276 5.61 20.35 -2.38
N LYS A 277 5.79 19.09 -2.71
CA LYS A 277 5.00 18.36 -3.74
C LYS A 277 4.47 17.09 -3.15
N VAL A 278 3.23 17.11 -2.70
CA VAL A 278 2.66 16.04 -1.90
C VAL A 278 1.45 15.45 -2.61
N GLY A 279 1.48 14.16 -2.86
CA GLY A 279 0.36 13.42 -3.45
C GLY A 279 -0.01 12.18 -2.66
N GLY A 280 -1.24 11.76 -2.75
CA GLY A 280 -1.69 10.52 -2.11
C GLY A 280 -1.03 9.28 -2.70
N LEU A 281 -0.70 9.32 -3.99
CA LEU A 281 -0.04 8.24 -4.72
C LEU A 281 1.38 8.63 -5.13
N VAL A 282 1.53 9.77 -5.80
CA VAL A 282 2.79 10.28 -6.36
C VAL A 282 3.03 11.71 -5.92
N GLY A 283 4.19 11.99 -5.34
CA GLY A 283 4.57 13.35 -4.94
C GLY A 283 4.77 14.27 -6.13
N SER A 284 5.67 13.90 -7.03
CA SER A 284 5.97 14.69 -8.24
C SER A 284 6.32 13.81 -9.43
N SER A 285 6.12 14.34 -10.62
CA SER A 285 6.45 13.69 -11.88
C SER A 285 7.10 14.67 -12.85
N SER A 286 8.09 14.20 -13.63
CA SER A 286 8.76 14.97 -14.68
C SER A 286 9.15 14.08 -15.86
N GLY A 287 9.56 14.69 -16.98
CA GLY A 287 10.05 13.96 -18.15
C GLY A 287 8.98 13.70 -19.20
N GLU A 288 8.97 12.50 -19.81
CA GLU A 288 8.16 12.24 -21.00
C GLU A 288 6.69 11.99 -20.66
N SER A 289 6.42 10.98 -19.83
CA SER A 289 5.03 10.65 -19.51
C SER A 289 4.85 9.99 -18.15
N ILE A 290 3.70 10.28 -17.54
CA ILE A 290 3.16 9.48 -16.46
C ILE A 290 1.77 8.96 -16.85
N LYS A 291 1.56 7.64 -16.70
CA LYS A 291 0.28 6.99 -16.89
C LYS A 291 -0.16 6.34 -15.59
N VAL A 292 -1.32 6.73 -15.10
CA VAL A 292 -1.92 6.19 -13.87
C VAL A 292 -3.29 5.63 -14.22
N SER A 293 -3.49 4.33 -14.05
CA SER A 293 -4.75 3.68 -14.37
C SER A 293 -5.25 2.77 -13.25
N ASN A 294 -6.56 2.70 -13.07
CA ASN A 294 -7.22 1.82 -12.09
C ASN A 294 -6.73 2.01 -10.65
N CYS A 295 -6.32 3.22 -10.30
CA CYS A 295 -5.69 3.55 -9.03
C CYS A 295 -6.63 4.31 -8.10
N SER A 296 -6.44 4.11 -6.79
CA SER A 296 -7.23 4.84 -5.80
C SER A 296 -6.43 5.18 -4.54
N VAL A 297 -6.77 6.33 -3.95
CA VAL A 297 -6.38 6.73 -2.61
C VAL A 297 -7.66 6.86 -1.80
N ARG A 298 -7.91 5.93 -0.88
CA ARG A 298 -9.13 5.87 -0.06
C ARG A 298 -8.78 5.86 1.42
N GLY A 299 -8.86 7.02 2.02
CA GLY A 299 -8.56 7.23 3.43
C GLY A 299 -9.73 6.83 4.34
N ALA A 300 -9.44 6.24 5.49
CA ALA A 300 -10.39 6.13 6.59
C ALA A 300 -10.69 7.53 7.16
N SER A 301 -11.72 7.62 8.00
CA SER A 301 -12.07 8.90 8.67
C SER A 301 -10.86 9.51 9.39
N GLY A 302 -10.58 10.78 9.15
CA GLY A 302 -9.42 11.50 9.67
C GLY A 302 -8.15 11.40 8.84
N SER A 303 -8.17 10.65 7.73
CA SER A 303 -7.07 10.61 6.77
C SER A 303 -6.95 11.92 6.01
N LYS A 304 -5.73 12.40 5.81
CA LYS A 304 -5.48 13.65 5.09
C LYS A 304 -4.08 13.77 4.49
N ILE A 305 -4.00 14.61 3.47
CA ILE A 305 -2.78 15.12 2.86
C ILE A 305 -2.70 16.60 3.20
N TYR A 306 -1.64 17.06 3.83
CA TYR A 306 -1.53 18.47 4.21
C TYR A 306 -0.11 19.00 4.30
N GLY A 307 0.02 20.33 4.18
CA GLY A 307 1.28 21.03 4.33
C GLY A 307 1.70 21.23 5.79
N THR A 308 2.99 21.30 6.03
CA THR A 308 3.56 21.47 7.38
C THR A 308 4.29 22.78 7.60
N ASP A 309 4.53 23.58 6.56
CA ASP A 309 5.39 24.77 6.67
C ASP A 309 4.68 26.07 6.25
N GLU A 310 4.63 27.02 7.17
CA GLU A 310 4.11 28.36 6.92
C GLU A 310 5.03 29.22 6.05
N MET A 311 6.31 28.88 5.93
CA MET A 311 7.33 29.74 5.30
C MET A 311 7.38 29.67 3.76
N PHE A 312 6.80 28.65 3.13
CA PHE A 312 6.87 28.41 1.68
C PHE A 312 5.52 28.28 1.00
N LYS A 313 4.60 29.15 1.40
CA LYS A 313 3.19 29.14 0.95
C LYS A 313 3.04 29.25 -0.57
N ASP A 314 3.98 29.87 -1.27
CA ASP A 314 3.80 30.25 -2.68
C ASP A 314 4.11 29.15 -3.72
N THR A 315 4.63 27.99 -3.30
CA THR A 315 5.13 26.97 -4.23
C THR A 315 4.70 25.54 -3.91
N ASN A 316 3.88 25.36 -2.88
CA ASN A 316 3.51 24.03 -2.40
C ASN A 316 2.29 23.48 -3.17
N ASN A 317 2.40 22.23 -3.61
CA ASN A 317 1.39 21.60 -4.44
C ASN A 317 0.91 20.29 -3.82
N PHE A 318 -0.40 20.18 -3.57
CA PHE A 318 -1.01 19.06 -2.88
C PHE A 318 -2.10 18.45 -3.74
N GLY A 319 -1.98 17.15 -4.02
CA GLY A 319 -2.95 16.41 -4.82
C GLY A 319 -3.46 15.15 -4.14
N GLY A 320 -4.72 14.84 -4.30
CA GLY A 320 -5.27 13.59 -3.79
C GLY A 320 -4.59 12.36 -4.39
N LEU A 321 -4.08 12.46 -5.62
CA LEU A 321 -3.28 11.44 -6.29
C LEU A 321 -1.87 11.92 -6.60
N ILE A 322 -1.71 13.01 -7.32
CA ILE A 322 -0.40 13.54 -7.74
C ILE A 322 -0.25 14.97 -7.21
N GLY A 323 0.84 15.24 -6.48
CA GLY A 323 1.12 16.59 -5.98
C GLY A 323 1.46 17.56 -7.11
N PHE A 324 2.39 17.18 -7.98
CA PHE A 324 2.89 18.03 -9.06
C PHE A 324 3.27 17.21 -10.29
N THR A 325 3.01 17.75 -11.49
CA THR A 325 3.49 17.15 -12.73
C THR A 325 4.02 18.17 -13.71
N ALA A 326 5.19 17.89 -14.28
CA ALA A 326 5.87 18.60 -15.36
C ALA A 326 6.33 17.56 -16.40
N THR A 327 5.38 16.89 -17.03
CA THR A 327 5.63 15.86 -18.07
C THR A 327 5.02 16.28 -19.38
N SER A 328 5.59 15.81 -20.49
CA SER A 328 5.01 16.05 -21.81
C SER A 328 3.60 15.49 -21.96
N SER A 329 3.29 14.40 -21.21
CA SER A 329 1.96 13.81 -21.17
C SER A 329 1.63 13.23 -19.79
N THR A 330 0.54 13.71 -19.17
CA THR A 330 -0.02 13.19 -17.94
C THR A 330 -1.36 12.53 -18.25
N ASN A 331 -1.45 11.20 -18.08
CA ASN A 331 -2.64 10.42 -18.39
C ASN A 331 -3.17 9.69 -17.15
N LEU A 332 -4.38 10.05 -16.71
CA LEU A 332 -5.04 9.39 -15.60
C LEU A 332 -6.38 8.81 -16.06
N THR A 333 -6.59 7.53 -15.81
CA THR A 333 -7.83 6.83 -16.20
C THR A 333 -8.33 5.93 -15.08
N ASN A 334 -9.64 5.95 -14.79
CA ASN A 334 -10.27 5.15 -13.74
C ASN A 334 -9.60 5.40 -12.36
N VAL A 335 -9.63 6.64 -11.90
CA VAL A 335 -8.94 7.05 -10.67
C VAL A 335 -9.91 7.57 -9.63
N ILE A 336 -9.65 7.26 -8.36
CA ILE A 336 -10.47 7.70 -7.23
C ILE A 336 -9.60 8.35 -6.17
N SER A 337 -10.02 9.53 -5.73
CA SER A 337 -9.48 10.23 -4.57
C SER A 337 -10.56 10.39 -3.51
N GLU A 338 -10.45 9.64 -2.43
CA GLU A 338 -11.31 9.68 -1.25
C GLU A 338 -10.46 10.02 -0.02
N ILE A 339 -9.90 11.24 -0.04
CA ILE A 339 -9.03 11.76 1.00
C ILE A 339 -9.12 13.28 1.03
N ASP A 340 -9.04 13.86 2.24
CA ASP A 340 -8.99 15.30 2.40
C ASP A 340 -7.60 15.84 2.03
N VAL A 341 -7.58 16.95 1.29
CA VAL A 341 -6.35 17.63 0.85
C VAL A 341 -6.39 19.07 1.30
N ASP A 342 -5.36 19.52 2.02
CA ASP A 342 -5.24 20.88 2.50
C ASP A 342 -3.82 21.41 2.29
N GLY A 343 -3.68 22.44 1.47
CA GLY A 343 -2.39 23.04 1.17
C GLY A 343 -2.49 24.34 0.38
N PHE A 344 -1.37 24.91 -0.02
CA PHE A 344 -1.36 26.19 -0.71
C PHE A 344 -1.99 26.11 -2.11
N THR A 345 -1.54 25.18 -2.94
CA THR A 345 -2.18 24.83 -4.22
C THR A 345 -2.72 23.42 -4.12
N SER A 346 -4.03 23.28 -3.97
CA SER A 346 -4.67 22.01 -3.70
C SER A 346 -5.57 21.54 -4.83
N GLY A 347 -5.48 20.24 -5.18
CA GLY A 347 -6.37 19.59 -6.15
C GLY A 347 -6.76 18.18 -5.72
N GLY A 348 -7.99 17.78 -5.98
CA GLY A 348 -8.48 16.46 -5.60
C GLY A 348 -7.80 15.31 -6.37
N VAL A 349 -7.31 15.59 -7.57
CA VAL A 349 -6.52 14.65 -8.40
C VAL A 349 -5.09 15.12 -8.47
N CYS A 350 -4.84 16.31 -9.03
CA CYS A 350 -3.49 16.88 -9.16
C CYS A 350 -3.42 18.24 -8.46
N GLY A 351 -2.37 18.46 -7.67
CA GLY A 351 -2.10 19.77 -7.08
C GLY A 351 -1.75 20.80 -8.13
N ASN A 352 -0.79 20.51 -9.02
CA ASN A 352 -0.42 21.42 -10.10
C ASN A 352 0.08 20.67 -11.33
N VAL A 353 -0.24 21.20 -12.52
CA VAL A 353 0.19 20.66 -13.82
C VAL A 353 0.82 21.80 -14.64
N THR A 354 2.12 21.74 -14.91
CA THR A 354 2.88 22.86 -15.47
C THR A 354 3.36 22.67 -16.90
N GLU A 355 3.43 21.43 -17.40
CA GLU A 355 3.93 21.13 -18.73
C GLU A 355 3.05 20.10 -19.45
N GLY A 356 3.09 20.12 -20.78
CA GLY A 356 2.50 19.14 -21.69
C GLY A 356 0.98 19.15 -21.77
N VAL A 357 0.37 17.98 -21.72
CA VAL A 357 -1.08 17.79 -21.81
C VAL A 357 -1.55 16.90 -20.67
N LEU A 358 -2.62 17.30 -19.99
CA LEU A 358 -3.32 16.44 -19.03
C LEU A 358 -4.55 15.80 -19.68
N ASN A 359 -4.61 14.48 -19.67
CA ASN A 359 -5.79 13.71 -20.02
C ASN A 359 -6.34 13.01 -18.76
N LEU A 360 -7.53 13.39 -18.33
CA LEU A 360 -8.20 12.84 -17.15
C LEU A 360 -9.53 12.22 -17.56
N LYS A 361 -9.65 10.91 -17.37
CA LYS A 361 -10.85 10.16 -17.73
C LYS A 361 -11.34 9.28 -16.58
N ASN A 362 -12.65 9.28 -16.34
CA ASN A 362 -13.29 8.51 -15.26
C ASN A 362 -12.63 8.81 -13.90
N ALA A 363 -12.60 10.06 -13.49
CA ALA A 363 -12.03 10.48 -12.21
C ALA A 363 -13.12 10.84 -11.21
N ILE A 364 -12.99 10.39 -9.97
CA ILE A 364 -13.94 10.67 -8.91
C ILE A 364 -13.20 11.22 -7.69
N VAL A 365 -13.65 12.37 -7.17
CA VAL A 365 -13.13 12.98 -5.95
C VAL A 365 -14.23 13.05 -4.90
N TYR A 366 -14.03 12.39 -3.75
CA TYR A 366 -14.96 12.39 -2.63
C TYR A 366 -14.51 13.26 -1.45
N GLY A 367 -13.21 13.53 -1.32
CA GLY A 367 -12.61 14.26 -0.21
C GLY A 367 -12.98 15.75 -0.19
N THR A 368 -12.63 16.40 0.91
CA THR A 368 -12.63 17.86 1.02
C THR A 368 -11.31 18.40 0.51
N ILE A 369 -11.39 19.30 -0.48
CA ILE A 369 -10.23 19.98 -1.03
C ILE A 369 -10.22 21.40 -0.53
N SER A 370 -9.18 21.77 0.20
CA SER A 370 -9.09 23.05 0.90
C SER A 370 -7.73 23.71 0.76
N ASN A 371 -7.71 25.01 1.06
CA ASN A 371 -6.49 25.80 1.18
C ASN A 371 -6.56 26.67 2.45
N SER A 372 -6.38 26.06 3.60
CA SER A 372 -6.49 26.75 4.89
C SER A 372 -5.53 27.95 5.01
N GLU A 373 -4.41 27.91 4.33
CA GLU A 373 -3.35 28.92 4.39
C GLU A 373 -3.07 29.62 3.05
N GLY A 374 -3.56 29.07 1.93
CA GLY A 374 -3.22 29.50 0.58
C GLY A 374 -4.35 30.16 -0.18
N SER A 375 -4.14 30.34 -1.48
CA SER A 375 -5.06 31.04 -2.36
C SER A 375 -5.65 30.15 -3.46
N VAL A 376 -5.04 29.00 -3.77
CA VAL A 376 -5.36 28.24 -4.99
C VAL A 376 -5.97 26.89 -4.67
N VAL A 377 -7.21 26.65 -5.09
CA VAL A 377 -7.88 25.36 -4.93
C VAL A 377 -8.75 25.01 -6.11
N GLY A 378 -8.61 23.79 -6.63
CA GLY A 378 -9.51 23.21 -7.63
C GLY A 378 -10.03 21.86 -7.18
N GLY A 379 -11.29 21.57 -7.38
CA GLY A 379 -11.88 20.31 -6.96
C GLY A 379 -11.18 19.08 -7.56
N LEU A 380 -10.68 19.20 -8.79
CA LEU A 380 -9.86 18.20 -9.44
C LEU A 380 -8.40 18.65 -9.57
N ILE A 381 -8.16 19.86 -10.07
CA ILE A 381 -6.82 20.37 -10.40
C ILE A 381 -6.61 21.73 -9.73
N GLY A 382 -5.60 21.82 -8.86
CA GLY A 382 -5.30 23.03 -8.12
C GLY A 382 -4.70 24.13 -9.01
N GLY A 383 -3.58 23.88 -9.68
CA GLY A 383 -2.93 24.81 -10.60
C GLY A 383 -2.91 24.32 -12.05
N LYS A 384 -3.06 25.25 -12.99
CA LYS A 384 -3.14 24.92 -14.42
C LYS A 384 -2.25 25.83 -15.24
N PHE A 385 -1.36 25.23 -16.04
CA PHE A 385 -0.52 25.92 -17.03
C PHE A 385 -0.52 25.23 -18.40
N VAL A 386 -1.41 24.25 -18.64
CA VAL A 386 -1.38 23.36 -19.78
C VAL A 386 -2.76 23.08 -20.36
N LYS A 387 -2.80 22.53 -21.56
CA LYS A 387 -4.02 21.97 -22.15
C LYS A 387 -4.53 20.80 -21.34
N MET A 388 -5.86 20.73 -21.13
CA MET A 388 -6.51 19.67 -20.37
C MET A 388 -7.71 19.08 -21.11
N ASN A 389 -7.82 17.75 -21.08
CA ASN A 389 -8.98 17.01 -21.55
C ASN A 389 -9.60 16.27 -20.37
N LEU A 390 -10.79 16.69 -19.96
CA LEU A 390 -11.54 16.09 -18.84
C LEU A 390 -12.76 15.36 -19.39
N GLU A 391 -12.82 14.05 -19.22
CA GLU A 391 -13.94 13.21 -19.65
C GLU A 391 -14.47 12.36 -18.49
N ASN A 392 -15.79 12.42 -18.26
CA ASN A 392 -16.48 11.61 -17.25
C ASN A 392 -15.86 11.77 -15.84
N CYS A 393 -15.73 13.02 -15.40
CA CYS A 393 -15.10 13.39 -14.13
C CYS A 393 -16.12 13.94 -13.14
N TYR A 394 -15.96 13.58 -11.86
CA TYR A 394 -16.93 13.90 -10.82
C TYR A 394 -16.28 14.48 -9.57
N MET A 395 -16.70 15.68 -9.17
CA MET A 395 -16.41 16.26 -7.87
C MET A 395 -17.59 16.01 -6.93
N VAL A 396 -17.54 14.95 -6.15
CA VAL A 396 -18.59 14.51 -5.20
C VAL A 396 -18.38 15.12 -3.82
N GLY A 397 -17.13 15.36 -3.47
CA GLY A 397 -16.70 15.95 -2.22
C GLY A 397 -17.00 17.45 -2.12
N ARG A 398 -16.22 18.14 -1.31
CA ARG A 398 -16.36 19.59 -1.07
C ARG A 398 -15.10 20.33 -1.51
N VAL A 399 -15.27 21.50 -2.10
CA VAL A 399 -14.21 22.49 -2.27
C VAL A 399 -14.46 23.62 -1.31
N THR A 400 -13.43 24.12 -0.64
CA THR A 400 -13.53 25.27 0.27
C THR A 400 -12.26 26.09 0.24
N SER A 401 -12.43 27.42 0.29
CA SER A 401 -11.32 28.37 0.26
C SER A 401 -11.59 29.56 1.15
N LYS A 402 -10.55 30.20 1.65
CA LYS A 402 -10.61 31.52 2.27
C LYS A 402 -10.69 32.63 1.23
N ASP A 403 -10.08 32.43 0.06
CA ASP A 403 -10.07 33.37 -1.06
C ASP A 403 -10.78 32.75 -2.28
N VAL A 404 -11.93 33.30 -2.63
CA VAL A 404 -12.74 32.82 -3.75
C VAL A 404 -12.10 33.11 -5.12
N GLN A 405 -11.18 34.07 -5.21
CA GLN A 405 -10.62 34.51 -6.49
C GLN A 405 -9.99 33.36 -7.28
N TYR A 406 -9.33 32.43 -6.60
CA TYR A 406 -8.62 31.30 -7.20
C TYR A 406 -9.19 29.93 -6.80
N ALA A 407 -10.42 29.93 -6.29
CA ALA A 407 -11.12 28.71 -5.93
C ALA A 407 -12.13 28.32 -7.02
N ASP A 408 -12.07 27.09 -7.51
CA ASP A 408 -13.01 26.57 -8.51
C ASP A 408 -13.43 25.14 -8.21
N VAL A 409 -14.64 24.79 -8.60
CA VAL A 409 -15.21 23.46 -8.35
C VAL A 409 -14.45 22.36 -9.09
N PHE A 410 -13.77 22.65 -10.19
CA PHE A 410 -13.00 21.68 -10.96
C PHE A 410 -11.54 22.06 -11.12
N VAL A 411 -11.26 23.16 -11.80
CA VAL A 411 -9.89 23.59 -12.13
C VAL A 411 -9.75 25.05 -11.74
N SER A 412 -8.83 25.35 -10.84
CA SER A 412 -8.63 26.72 -10.40
C SER A 412 -8.23 27.67 -11.54
N LYS A 413 -8.47 28.96 -11.34
CA LYS A 413 -8.10 30.02 -12.29
C LYS A 413 -6.62 30.41 -12.21
N TYR A 414 -5.85 29.82 -11.32
CA TYR A 414 -4.44 30.17 -11.15
C TYR A 414 -3.59 29.73 -12.33
N GLY A 415 -2.91 30.69 -12.93
CA GLY A 415 -2.12 30.53 -14.13
C GLY A 415 -2.77 31.24 -15.32
N ASP A 416 -2.01 32.13 -15.99
CA ASP A 416 -2.44 32.89 -17.16
C ASP A 416 -2.51 32.03 -18.44
N SER A 417 -2.70 30.73 -18.32
CA SER A 417 -2.69 29.92 -19.51
C SER A 417 -3.94 30.17 -20.35
N LYS A 418 -3.75 30.63 -21.56
CA LYS A 418 -4.75 30.65 -22.64
C LYS A 418 -5.10 29.25 -23.12
N GLU A 419 -4.55 28.24 -22.46
CA GLU A 419 -4.66 26.85 -22.83
C GLU A 419 -6.09 26.33 -22.65
N GLU A 420 -6.53 25.57 -23.63
CA GLU A 420 -7.89 25.05 -23.72
C GLU A 420 -8.17 23.95 -22.68
N VAL A 421 -9.29 24.05 -22.02
CA VAL A 421 -9.85 22.96 -21.22
C VAL A 421 -11.06 22.36 -21.95
N THR A 422 -10.91 21.16 -22.45
CA THR A 422 -12.01 20.40 -23.06
C THR A 422 -12.73 19.59 -21.98
N ILE A 423 -14.07 19.71 -21.92
CA ILE A 423 -14.89 19.06 -20.90
C ILE A 423 -15.97 18.24 -21.58
N LYS A 424 -16.10 16.98 -21.14
CA LYS A 424 -17.14 16.07 -21.60
C LYS A 424 -17.67 15.25 -20.41
N GLU A 425 -18.98 15.27 -20.19
CA GLU A 425 -19.67 14.46 -19.18
C GLU A 425 -19.09 14.62 -17.75
N CYS A 426 -18.81 15.85 -17.36
CA CYS A 426 -18.28 16.17 -16.05
C CYS A 426 -19.34 16.82 -15.16
N TYR A 427 -19.37 16.46 -13.87
CA TYR A 427 -20.41 16.92 -12.95
C TYR A 427 -19.86 17.14 -11.53
N PHE A 428 -20.48 18.05 -10.77
CA PHE A 428 -20.18 18.25 -9.36
C PHE A 428 -21.44 18.09 -8.48
N ASN A 429 -21.23 17.78 -7.21
CA ASN A 429 -22.31 17.68 -6.22
C ASN A 429 -22.75 19.07 -5.78
N ASN A 430 -23.90 19.53 -6.29
CA ASN A 430 -24.44 20.86 -6.00
C ASN A 430 -24.88 21.02 -4.53
N ASN A 431 -25.17 19.95 -3.80
CA ASN A 431 -25.50 20.02 -2.38
C ASN A 431 -24.28 20.38 -1.49
N LYS A 432 -23.07 20.25 -2.02
CA LYS A 432 -21.81 20.60 -1.34
C LYS A 432 -21.12 21.84 -1.93
N PHE A 433 -21.74 22.47 -2.93
CA PHE A 433 -21.23 23.66 -3.58
C PHE A 433 -21.68 24.92 -2.84
N ASP A 434 -20.76 25.82 -2.58
CA ASP A 434 -20.99 27.14 -1.96
C ASP A 434 -20.48 28.22 -2.93
N SER A 435 -21.40 28.86 -3.66
CA SER A 435 -21.07 29.86 -4.67
C SER A 435 -20.44 31.14 -4.09
N GLU A 436 -20.55 31.39 -2.79
CA GLU A 436 -19.89 32.50 -2.12
C GLU A 436 -18.40 32.23 -1.86
N LYS A 437 -18.00 30.97 -1.87
CA LYS A 437 -16.64 30.51 -1.55
C LYS A 437 -15.88 29.86 -2.70
N VAL A 438 -16.58 29.46 -3.76
CA VAL A 438 -16.01 28.68 -4.85
C VAL A 438 -16.65 29.08 -6.18
N ASN A 439 -15.85 29.30 -7.21
CA ASN A 439 -16.31 29.58 -8.56
C ASN A 439 -16.68 28.30 -9.33
N ASN A 440 -17.37 28.47 -10.43
CA ASN A 440 -17.60 27.46 -11.45
C ASN A 440 -17.33 28.08 -12.84
N ILE A 441 -16.06 28.41 -13.09
CA ILE A 441 -15.63 29.16 -14.28
C ILE A 441 -15.88 28.36 -15.57
N LEU A 442 -15.79 27.04 -15.49
CA LEU A 442 -15.95 26.15 -16.63
C LEU A 442 -17.43 25.79 -16.88
N ASN A 443 -18.37 26.39 -16.13
CA ASN A 443 -19.80 26.13 -16.25
C ASN A 443 -20.17 24.62 -16.18
N ILE A 444 -19.49 23.88 -15.29
CA ILE A 444 -19.78 22.48 -15.06
C ILE A 444 -21.20 22.33 -14.51
N PRO A 445 -22.02 21.39 -15.02
CA PRO A 445 -23.35 21.17 -14.48
C PRO A 445 -23.32 20.52 -13.10
N GLY A 446 -24.07 21.11 -12.16
CA GLY A 446 -24.32 20.54 -10.85
C GLY A 446 -25.37 19.43 -10.91
N LYS A 447 -25.17 18.41 -10.10
CA LYS A 447 -26.07 17.27 -9.92
C LYS A 447 -26.24 16.97 -8.43
N THR A 448 -27.33 16.36 -8.06
CA THR A 448 -27.49 15.83 -6.70
C THR A 448 -26.57 14.62 -6.49
N GLU A 449 -26.24 14.33 -5.24
CA GLU A 449 -25.40 13.16 -4.92
C GLU A 449 -26.00 11.84 -5.43
N THR A 450 -27.33 11.72 -5.40
CA THR A 450 -28.04 10.53 -5.92
C THR A 450 -27.90 10.41 -7.44
N GLU A 451 -28.06 11.50 -8.17
CA GLU A 451 -27.87 11.50 -9.63
C GLU A 451 -26.42 11.11 -9.99
N ILE A 452 -25.43 11.69 -9.30
CA ILE A 452 -24.03 11.35 -9.53
C ILE A 452 -23.79 9.86 -9.26
N LYS A 453 -24.25 9.33 -8.13
CA LYS A 453 -24.09 7.90 -7.81
C LYS A 453 -24.61 6.95 -8.89
N ASN A 454 -25.70 7.35 -9.56
CA ASN A 454 -26.27 6.56 -10.66
C ASN A 454 -25.47 6.66 -11.96
N MET A 455 -24.63 7.67 -12.09
CA MET A 455 -23.81 7.94 -13.27
C MET A 455 -22.36 7.43 -13.13
N LEU A 456 -21.92 7.14 -11.90
CA LEU A 456 -20.53 6.75 -11.66
C LEU A 456 -20.13 5.52 -12.46
N PRO A 457 -18.95 5.52 -13.09
CA PRO A 457 -18.42 4.34 -13.75
C PRO A 457 -18.21 3.21 -12.72
N LYS A 458 -18.39 1.98 -13.17
CA LYS A 458 -18.01 0.80 -12.37
C LYS A 458 -16.48 0.69 -12.38
N MET A 459 -15.85 1.01 -11.25
CA MET A 459 -14.41 1.01 -11.05
C MET A 459 -13.99 0.11 -9.88
#